data_641d7058d4d4b12628b4e35ef196588e
#
_entry.id   641d7058d4d4b12628b4e35ef196588e
#
_cell.length_a   1.000
_cell.length_b   1.000
_cell.length_c   1.000
_cell.angle_alpha   90.00
_cell.angle_beta   90.00
_cell.angle_gamma   90.00
#
_symmetry.space_group_name_H-M   'P 1'
#
loop_
_entity.id
_entity.type
_entity.pdbx_description
1 polymer ?
#
loop_
_entity_poly.entity_id
_entity_poly.type
_entity_poly.pdbx_seq_one_letter_code
_entity_poly.pdbx_strand_id
1 'polypeptide(L)'
;MAIRATFLVLLSFLIAGCEQTDTEGDLVIVPTEPELLTSTDDMQTGASDFDRSTHPGKGLYEESCSGCHDGTVSRAPHFSWLEMMDASVVYQAMNDGVMSVQAEALTDEDKILITEYLTRTKLAGGAALKVIEPPMCTDGDFDLSSPAQAVNWGHDTNRYSPSTVAGLTVSEIPHLELKWAFAFPHAFRARSQPTVAMGTVFVGSQEGRVYALDLETGCARWTFSAAAEVRTGIVLSLSEAPISKDNPPLAYFGDIIARFYAVNALTGELVWSFKADEHPSATLTATPAFHEGTLFVPVSSLEVIPAADPEYECCTFRGSVLAIDGTNGSVLWRHYTIEGEPSEVSRTSVGTRVLAPSGAPVWSSPTVDRKRGLIYVGTGENYSSPPDGNSDAVLAIDMATGARVWTRQSTSGDAWNVACMMANNPNCPPEDGPDFDHGSSILIVELDRDKDILLAGHKNGTVYALDPDNKAEVRWTTDVGRGSIQGGIHFGMSAADTQLYVPINDMNNTRNGDYLDPEQARPGIHSIDANTGKLLWSNVQSNVCYDEDEFCDPGISSPVTSIPGAVFAGHLDGFVRAYASENGELLWQFDTRPERVGVNGVTGYGGSMSGAGPAIVDGHVVINSGYGLYNHEP
;
A
#
# COMPACT_ATOMS: atom_id res chain seq x y z
N MET A 1 -39.39 9.92 -64.22
CA MET A 1 -40.74 9.35 -63.99
C MET A 1 -40.84 9.15 -62.50
N ALA A 2 -41.36 10.09 -61.74
CA ALA A 2 -42.74 10.31 -61.35
C ALA A 2 -43.25 9.07 -60.59
N ILE A 3 -43.76 9.10 -59.36
CA ILE A 3 -44.79 9.97 -58.76
C ILE A 3 -44.69 9.88 -57.24
N ARG A 4 -44.99 11.03 -56.58
CA ARG A 4 -45.33 11.24 -55.17
C ARG A 4 -46.65 10.56 -54.77
N ALA A 5 -46.82 10.24 -53.49
CA ALA A 5 -48.07 10.51 -52.80
C ALA A 5 -47.89 10.57 -51.28
N THR A 6 -48.17 11.72 -50.76
CA THR A 6 -48.47 12.12 -49.34
C THR A 6 -49.88 11.73 -49.00
N PHE A 7 -50.14 11.24 -47.80
CA PHE A 7 -51.47 11.43 -47.18
C PHE A 7 -51.36 11.54 -45.65
N LEU A 8 -51.92 12.63 -45.19
CA LEU A 8 -52.13 13.09 -43.83
C LEU A 8 -53.61 12.87 -43.47
N VAL A 9 -53.98 12.31 -42.32
CA VAL A 9 -55.28 12.54 -41.67
C VAL A 9 -55.19 12.20 -40.18
N LEU A 10 -55.35 13.14 -39.43
CA LEU A 10 -56.01 13.64 -38.20
C LEU A 10 -56.84 12.66 -37.35
N LEU A 11 -56.56 12.77 -36.04
CA LEU A 11 -57.41 12.89 -34.82
C LEU A 11 -58.65 12.03 -34.64
N SER A 12 -58.70 11.31 -33.51
CA SER A 12 -59.84 11.47 -32.54
C SER A 12 -59.49 10.86 -31.18
N PHE A 13 -59.78 11.60 -30.14
CA PHE A 13 -59.78 11.25 -28.71
C PHE A 13 -60.77 10.11 -28.40
N LEU A 14 -60.36 9.20 -27.48
CA LEU A 14 -61.31 8.60 -26.54
C LEU A 14 -60.54 8.23 -25.25
N ILE A 15 -60.98 8.81 -24.16
CA ILE A 15 -60.61 8.54 -22.79
C ILE A 15 -61.34 7.29 -22.34
N ALA A 16 -60.61 6.30 -21.82
CA ALA A 16 -61.15 5.35 -20.86
C ALA A 16 -60.00 4.96 -19.92
N GLY A 17 -60.19 5.27 -18.67
CA GLY A 17 -59.31 4.85 -17.60
C GLY A 17 -59.52 3.39 -17.26
N CYS A 18 -58.50 2.75 -16.71
CA CYS A 18 -58.59 1.83 -15.57
C CYS A 18 -57.25 1.23 -15.23
N GLU A 19 -57.01 1.27 -13.96
CA GLU A 19 -56.26 0.34 -13.12
C GLU A 19 -54.74 0.26 -13.27
N GLN A 20 -54.14 0.89 -12.28
CA GLN A 20 -52.80 0.62 -11.76
C GLN A 20 -52.75 -0.83 -11.32
N THR A 21 -51.76 -1.56 -11.85
CA THR A 21 -51.14 -2.65 -11.13
C THR A 21 -49.73 -2.19 -10.81
N ASP A 22 -49.50 -1.97 -9.52
CA ASP A 22 -48.18 -1.73 -8.93
C ASP A 22 -47.27 -2.93 -9.26
N THR A 23 -46.28 -2.69 -10.10
CA THR A 23 -45.05 -3.45 -10.08
C THR A 23 -44.01 -2.46 -9.53
N GLU A 24 -43.66 -2.66 -8.29
CA GLU A 24 -42.46 -2.05 -7.70
C GLU A 24 -41.27 -2.43 -8.59
N GLY A 25 -40.85 -1.51 -9.41
CA GLY A 25 -39.53 -1.50 -10.00
C GLY A 25 -38.65 -0.74 -9.02
N ASP A 26 -37.73 -1.44 -8.38
CA ASP A 26 -36.69 -0.86 -7.56
C ASP A 26 -36.01 0.26 -8.35
N LEU A 27 -36.18 1.48 -7.87
CA LEU A 27 -35.41 2.62 -8.29
C LEU A 27 -33.97 2.41 -7.77
N VAL A 28 -33.12 1.95 -8.63
CA VAL A 28 -31.67 2.10 -8.42
C VAL A 28 -31.42 3.60 -8.37
N ILE A 29 -31.25 4.13 -7.16
CA ILE A 29 -30.79 5.49 -6.97
C ILE A 29 -29.31 5.49 -7.36
N VAL A 30 -29.05 5.80 -8.62
CA VAL A 30 -27.68 6.16 -9.04
C VAL A 30 -27.44 7.53 -8.43
N PRO A 31 -26.43 7.71 -7.56
CA PRO A 31 -26.06 9.02 -7.03
C PRO A 31 -25.78 9.94 -8.22
N THR A 32 -26.51 11.05 -8.33
CA THR A 32 -26.42 11.96 -9.47
C THR A 32 -25.26 12.94 -9.41
N GLU A 33 -24.55 13.00 -8.28
CA GLU A 33 -23.31 13.77 -8.11
C GLU A 33 -22.46 13.09 -7.04
N PRO A 34 -21.12 12.95 -7.22
CA PRO A 34 -20.24 12.52 -6.16
C PRO A 34 -20.24 13.58 -5.05
N GLU A 35 -20.49 13.19 -3.82
CA GLU A 35 -20.26 14.04 -2.68
C GLU A 35 -18.74 14.23 -2.53
N LEU A 36 -18.27 15.46 -2.75
CA LEU A 36 -16.91 15.84 -2.40
C LEU A 36 -16.75 15.77 -0.89
N LEU A 37 -15.64 15.21 -0.43
CA LEU A 37 -15.32 15.16 0.99
C LEU A 37 -15.34 16.58 1.58
N THR A 38 -16.03 16.75 2.70
CA THR A 38 -16.16 18.05 3.36
C THR A 38 -15.12 18.26 4.45
N SER A 39 -14.41 17.20 4.84
CA SER A 39 -13.32 17.26 5.81
C SER A 39 -12.34 16.08 5.61
N THR A 40 -11.11 16.22 6.11
CA THR A 40 -10.15 15.10 6.20
C THR A 40 -10.64 13.99 7.12
N ASP A 41 -11.66 14.27 7.92
CA ASP A 41 -12.24 13.34 8.86
C ASP A 41 -12.89 12.15 8.15
N ASP A 42 -13.45 12.36 6.96
CA ASP A 42 -14.13 11.31 6.18
C ASP A 42 -13.14 10.36 5.46
N MET A 43 -11.87 10.74 5.34
CA MET A 43 -10.87 9.97 4.60
C MET A 43 -10.15 8.87 5.40
N GLN A 44 -10.17 8.93 6.73
CA GLN A 44 -9.20 8.15 7.52
C GLN A 44 -9.77 7.01 8.33
N THR A 45 -11.06 6.99 8.59
CA THR A 45 -11.66 5.95 9.45
C THR A 45 -13.11 5.70 9.09
N GLY A 46 -13.52 4.45 9.02
CA GLY A 46 -14.92 4.02 9.01
C GLY A 46 -15.70 4.33 10.31
N ALA A 47 -15.16 5.17 11.20
CA ALA A 47 -15.78 5.53 12.47
C ALA A 47 -16.70 6.76 12.31
N SER A 48 -17.86 6.58 11.70
CA SER A 48 -18.87 7.65 11.51
C SER A 48 -19.44 8.24 12.80
N ASP A 49 -19.21 7.66 13.98
CA ASP A 49 -19.84 8.03 15.25
C ASP A 49 -18.92 8.75 16.26
N PHE A 50 -17.66 9.06 15.89
CA PHE A 50 -16.72 9.72 16.79
C PHE A 50 -16.64 11.22 16.50
N ASP A 51 -17.43 12.04 17.24
CA ASP A 51 -17.34 13.50 17.13
C ASP A 51 -16.10 14.05 17.85
N ARG A 52 -15.07 14.27 17.06
CA ARG A 52 -13.80 14.84 17.50
C ARG A 52 -13.90 16.29 17.94
N SER A 53 -14.79 17.07 17.34
CA SER A 53 -14.89 18.51 17.57
C SER A 53 -15.28 18.84 19.02
N THR A 54 -16.06 17.98 19.66
CA THR A 54 -16.56 18.11 21.03
C THR A 54 -15.85 17.21 22.03
N HIS A 55 -14.88 16.38 21.58
CA HIS A 55 -14.20 15.43 22.45
C HIS A 55 -13.33 16.14 23.50
N PRO A 56 -13.40 15.75 24.80
CA PRO A 56 -12.64 16.41 25.86
C PRO A 56 -11.12 16.34 25.69
N GLY A 57 -10.61 15.30 25.02
CA GLY A 57 -9.19 15.16 24.68
C GLY A 57 -8.65 16.22 23.74
N LYS A 58 -9.54 16.92 22.99
CA LYS A 58 -9.13 18.00 22.08
C LYS A 58 -8.39 19.12 22.81
N GLY A 59 -8.98 19.67 23.85
CA GLY A 59 -8.37 20.77 24.61
C GLY A 59 -7.07 20.33 25.28
N LEU A 60 -7.00 19.11 25.78
CA LEU A 60 -5.77 18.55 26.38
C LEU A 60 -4.65 18.40 25.33
N TYR A 61 -4.98 17.93 24.14
CA TYR A 61 -4.03 17.83 23.02
C TYR A 61 -3.54 19.22 22.58
N GLU A 62 -4.47 20.16 22.37
CA GLU A 62 -4.13 21.53 21.96
C GLU A 62 -3.20 22.23 22.96
N GLU A 63 -3.41 22.02 24.26
CA GLU A 63 -2.59 22.61 25.31
C GLU A 63 -1.21 21.96 25.47
N SER A 64 -1.14 20.64 25.35
CA SER A 64 0.05 19.86 25.76
C SER A 64 0.87 19.29 24.61
N CYS A 65 0.30 19.11 23.42
CA CYS A 65 0.88 18.31 22.34
C CYS A 65 1.03 19.07 21.02
N SER A 66 0.01 19.87 20.63
CA SER A 66 -0.08 20.50 19.31
C SER A 66 1.15 21.32 18.96
N GLY A 67 1.72 22.06 19.91
CA GLY A 67 2.90 22.89 19.67
C GLY A 67 4.15 22.19 19.14
N CYS A 68 4.17 20.84 19.20
CA CYS A 68 5.22 20.03 18.57
C CYS A 68 4.69 19.19 17.40
N HIS A 69 3.45 18.75 17.48
CA HIS A 69 2.86 17.83 16.51
C HIS A 69 2.02 18.50 15.41
N ASP A 70 2.11 19.82 15.28
CA ASP A 70 1.53 20.63 14.20
C ASP A 70 2.42 20.77 12.95
N GLY A 71 3.57 20.11 12.92
CA GLY A 71 4.55 20.18 11.84
C GLY A 71 5.67 21.20 12.05
N THR A 72 5.62 22.05 13.10
CA THR A 72 6.67 23.03 13.38
C THR A 72 7.97 22.40 13.90
N VAL A 73 7.88 21.23 14.53
CA VAL A 73 9.03 20.49 15.05
C VAL A 73 9.29 19.27 14.15
N SER A 74 10.31 19.35 13.30
CA SER A 74 10.62 18.34 12.27
C SER A 74 10.76 16.90 12.79
N ARG A 75 11.28 16.72 14.02
CA ARG A 75 11.41 15.37 14.62
C ARG A 75 10.12 14.81 15.24
N ALA A 76 9.09 15.65 15.45
CA ALA A 76 7.81 15.22 15.99
C ALA A 76 6.89 14.79 14.83
N PRO A 77 6.31 13.57 14.86
CA PRO A 77 5.35 13.16 13.84
C PRO A 77 4.19 14.16 13.77
N HIS A 78 3.80 14.54 12.56
CA HIS A 78 2.63 15.39 12.37
C HIS A 78 1.37 14.72 12.93
N PHE A 79 0.39 15.53 13.33
CA PHE A 79 -0.90 15.08 13.86
C PHE A 79 -1.55 13.97 13.01
N SER A 80 -1.53 14.09 11.69
CA SER A 80 -2.06 13.09 10.77
C SER A 80 -1.45 11.68 10.91
N TRP A 81 -0.21 11.58 11.41
CA TRP A 81 0.39 10.29 11.75
C TRP A 81 -0.12 9.72 13.06
N LEU A 82 -0.33 10.60 14.05
CA LEU A 82 -0.85 10.18 15.35
C LEU A 82 -2.26 9.60 15.23
N GLU A 83 -3.06 10.15 14.30
CA GLU A 83 -4.40 9.65 13.97
C GLU A 83 -4.38 8.23 13.40
N MET A 84 -3.32 7.88 12.70
CA MET A 84 -3.17 6.58 12.05
C MET A 84 -2.53 5.53 12.95
N MET A 85 -2.05 5.92 14.15
CA MET A 85 -1.41 4.99 15.09
C MET A 85 -2.46 4.17 15.85
N ASP A 86 -2.06 2.98 16.28
CA ASP A 86 -2.83 2.20 17.23
C ASP A 86 -2.93 2.92 18.57
N ALA A 87 -4.09 2.84 19.22
CA ALA A 87 -4.34 3.52 20.49
C ALA A 87 -3.39 3.07 21.62
N SER A 88 -3.00 1.80 21.63
CA SER A 88 -2.05 1.28 22.62
C SER A 88 -0.65 1.90 22.43
N VAL A 89 -0.23 2.12 21.18
CA VAL A 89 1.06 2.75 20.87
C VAL A 89 1.07 4.20 21.31
N VAL A 90 0.00 4.97 21.03
CA VAL A 90 -0.13 6.38 21.45
C VAL A 90 -0.13 6.48 22.97
N TYR A 91 -0.89 5.64 23.67
CA TYR A 91 -0.95 5.64 25.13
C TYR A 91 0.40 5.26 25.74
N GLN A 92 1.04 4.19 25.27
CA GLN A 92 2.35 3.77 25.77
C GLN A 92 3.44 4.81 25.52
N ALA A 93 3.42 5.50 24.38
CA ALA A 93 4.35 6.58 24.11
C ALA A 93 4.34 7.65 25.21
N MET A 94 3.15 7.97 25.76
CA MET A 94 2.97 8.94 26.85
C MET A 94 3.22 8.34 28.23
N ASN A 95 3.09 7.05 28.42
CA ASN A 95 3.17 6.42 29.75
C ASN A 95 4.59 6.06 30.14
N ASP A 96 5.28 5.26 29.36
CA ASP A 96 6.65 4.79 29.59
C ASP A 96 7.54 4.86 28.33
N GLY A 97 7.01 5.41 27.23
CA GLY A 97 7.70 5.55 25.95
C GLY A 97 8.35 6.92 25.75
N VAL A 98 8.54 7.26 24.45
CA VAL A 98 9.30 8.44 24.00
C VAL A 98 8.73 9.78 24.43
N MET A 99 7.45 9.85 24.77
CA MET A 99 6.73 11.05 25.21
C MET A 99 6.48 11.10 26.73
N SER A 100 7.00 10.13 27.50
CA SER A 100 6.74 10.04 28.95
C SER A 100 7.17 11.29 29.73
N VAL A 101 8.26 11.94 29.32
CA VAL A 101 8.73 13.19 29.93
C VAL A 101 7.79 14.35 29.65
N GLN A 102 7.29 14.47 28.42
CA GLN A 102 6.36 15.54 28.01
C GLN A 102 4.97 15.34 28.62
N ALA A 103 4.59 14.09 28.86
CA ALA A 103 3.31 13.70 29.43
C ALA A 103 3.35 13.50 30.97
N GLU A 104 4.46 13.87 31.65
CA GLU A 104 4.64 13.66 33.09
C GLU A 104 3.55 14.37 33.94
N ALA A 105 3.08 15.53 33.48
CA ALA A 105 2.06 16.31 34.17
C ALA A 105 0.61 15.82 33.93
N LEU A 106 0.40 14.91 32.96
CA LEU A 106 -0.91 14.39 32.61
C LEU A 106 -1.30 13.21 33.51
N THR A 107 -2.55 13.18 33.92
CA THR A 107 -3.11 12.00 34.59
C THR A 107 -3.33 10.86 33.60
N ASP A 108 -3.52 9.63 34.10
CA ASP A 108 -3.85 8.50 33.22
C ASP A 108 -5.16 8.71 32.46
N GLU A 109 -6.15 9.40 33.08
CA GLU A 109 -7.40 9.76 32.42
C GLU A 109 -7.16 10.77 31.30
N ASP A 110 -6.29 11.79 31.48
CA ASP A 110 -5.94 12.75 30.44
C ASP A 110 -5.25 12.06 29.27
N LYS A 111 -4.33 11.12 29.54
CA LYS A 111 -3.64 10.34 28.50
C LYS A 111 -4.61 9.46 27.70
N ILE A 112 -5.60 8.86 28.38
CA ILE A 112 -6.67 8.10 27.71
C ILE A 112 -7.48 9.02 26.80
N LEU A 113 -7.94 10.18 27.30
CA LEU A 113 -8.73 11.13 26.52
C LEU A 113 -7.95 11.68 25.29
N ILE A 114 -6.66 11.98 25.47
CA ILE A 114 -5.80 12.38 24.34
C ILE A 114 -5.67 11.23 23.33
N THR A 115 -5.49 10.01 23.79
CA THR A 115 -5.40 8.82 22.92
C THR A 115 -6.69 8.63 22.13
N GLU A 116 -7.85 8.67 22.79
CA GLU A 116 -9.16 8.58 22.13
C GLU A 116 -9.35 9.68 21.09
N TYR A 117 -9.00 10.92 21.44
CA TYR A 117 -9.07 12.06 20.52
C TYR A 117 -8.19 11.88 19.29
N LEU A 118 -6.95 11.41 19.48
CA LEU A 118 -6.01 11.19 18.38
C LEU A 118 -6.45 10.04 17.47
N THR A 119 -6.76 8.89 18.06
CA THR A 119 -6.97 7.65 17.30
C THR A 119 -8.44 7.39 16.92
N ARG A 120 -9.36 8.26 17.37
CA ARG A 120 -10.83 8.12 17.22
C ARG A 120 -11.38 6.79 17.79
N THR A 121 -10.64 6.17 18.68
CA THR A 121 -11.00 4.88 19.29
C THR A 121 -11.52 5.11 20.69
N LYS A 122 -12.76 4.71 21.00
CA LYS A 122 -13.29 4.75 22.37
C LYS A 122 -12.66 3.66 23.23
N LEU A 123 -11.92 4.05 24.24
CA LEU A 123 -11.23 3.15 25.14
C LEU A 123 -12.09 2.87 26.38
N ALA A 124 -12.89 1.82 26.34
CA ALA A 124 -13.74 1.42 27.45
C ALA A 124 -12.90 0.99 28.68
N GLY A 125 -12.53 1.96 29.53
CA GLY A 125 -11.93 1.71 30.84
C GLY A 125 -10.51 1.15 30.84
N GLY A 126 -9.69 1.42 29.83
CA GLY A 126 -8.28 1.01 29.77
C GLY A 126 -8.03 -0.46 29.44
N ALA A 127 -9.08 -1.26 29.28
CA ALA A 127 -8.94 -2.68 28.92
C ALA A 127 -8.37 -2.90 27.50
N ALA A 128 -8.68 -1.98 26.58
CA ALA A 128 -8.18 -2.00 25.20
C ALA A 128 -6.69 -1.64 25.07
N LEU A 129 -6.06 -1.14 26.13
CA LEU A 129 -4.65 -0.73 26.14
C LEU A 129 -3.71 -1.83 26.65
N LYS A 130 -4.25 -3.00 26.97
CA LYS A 130 -3.42 -4.10 27.45
C LYS A 130 -2.67 -4.74 26.29
N VAL A 131 -1.34 -4.72 26.38
CA VAL A 131 -0.49 -5.48 25.46
C VAL A 131 -0.84 -6.97 25.56
N ILE A 132 -1.21 -7.57 24.43
CA ILE A 132 -1.49 -9.00 24.32
C ILE A 132 -0.21 -9.68 23.84
N GLU A 133 0.41 -10.48 24.73
CA GLU A 133 1.58 -11.25 24.35
C GLU A 133 1.16 -12.54 23.64
N PRO A 134 1.74 -12.84 22.46
CA PRO A 134 1.44 -14.07 21.75
C PRO A 134 2.03 -15.29 22.49
N PRO A 135 1.49 -16.49 22.28
CA PRO A 135 2.10 -17.70 22.79
C PRO A 135 3.47 -17.90 22.15
N MET A 136 4.50 -18.00 22.99
CA MET A 136 5.86 -18.26 22.55
C MET A 136 6.03 -19.75 22.21
N CYS A 137 6.85 -20.04 21.19
CA CYS A 137 7.18 -21.41 20.85
C CYS A 137 7.97 -22.07 21.99
N THR A 138 7.62 -23.31 22.31
CA THR A 138 8.34 -24.11 23.32
C THR A 138 9.62 -24.75 22.77
N ASP A 139 9.59 -25.05 21.46
CA ASP A 139 10.70 -25.62 20.70
C ASP A 139 11.05 -24.62 19.59
N GLY A 140 12.11 -23.85 19.79
CA GLY A 140 12.31 -22.58 19.08
C GLY A 140 13.44 -22.59 18.04
N ASP A 141 13.86 -23.73 17.49
CA ASP A 141 14.95 -23.74 16.53
C ASP A 141 14.47 -23.32 15.13
N PHE A 142 15.16 -22.33 14.55
CA PHE A 142 15.01 -21.95 13.15
C PHE A 142 15.60 -23.06 12.25
N ASP A 143 14.95 -23.34 11.13
CA ASP A 143 15.53 -24.23 10.13
C ASP A 143 16.59 -23.49 9.31
N LEU A 144 17.82 -23.52 9.82
CA LEU A 144 18.97 -22.88 9.16
C LEU A 144 19.43 -23.64 7.90
N SER A 145 18.89 -24.83 7.64
CA SER A 145 19.18 -25.63 6.44
C SER A 145 18.24 -25.31 5.28
N SER A 146 17.09 -24.68 5.57
CA SER A 146 16.14 -24.26 4.54
C SER A 146 16.76 -23.17 3.67
N PRO A 147 16.68 -23.27 2.34
CA PRO A 147 17.17 -22.21 1.47
C PRO A 147 16.39 -20.90 1.71
N ALA A 148 17.04 -19.78 1.41
CA ALA A 148 16.40 -18.47 1.47
C ALA A 148 15.24 -18.39 0.49
N GLN A 149 14.07 -17.93 0.95
CA GLN A 149 12.84 -18.19 0.22
C GLN A 149 12.20 -16.92 -0.32
N ALA A 150 11.55 -16.09 0.47
CA ALA A 150 10.96 -14.82 0.04
C ALA A 150 11.49 -13.72 0.96
N VAL A 151 12.55 -13.04 0.54
CA VAL A 151 13.41 -12.24 1.44
C VAL A 151 13.42 -10.74 1.12
N ASN A 152 12.71 -10.34 0.08
CA ASN A 152 12.52 -8.95 -0.34
C ASN A 152 11.02 -8.73 -0.62
N TRP A 153 10.70 -7.89 -1.62
CA TRP A 153 9.34 -7.72 -2.11
C TRP A 153 8.86 -8.94 -2.93
N GLY A 154 8.96 -10.15 -2.38
CA GLY A 154 8.72 -11.44 -3.02
C GLY A 154 9.97 -12.31 -3.00
N HIS A 155 9.97 -13.39 -3.80
CA HIS A 155 11.14 -14.29 -3.92
C HIS A 155 12.22 -13.67 -4.81
N ASP A 156 11.82 -13.09 -5.93
CA ASP A 156 12.70 -12.47 -6.91
C ASP A 156 12.18 -11.10 -7.37
N THR A 157 12.83 -10.49 -8.36
CA THR A 157 12.40 -9.19 -8.93
C THR A 157 11.09 -9.28 -9.69
N ASN A 158 10.58 -10.47 -9.99
CA ASN A 158 9.36 -10.71 -10.78
C ASN A 158 8.20 -11.26 -9.93
N ARG A 159 8.38 -11.38 -8.60
CA ARG A 159 7.39 -12.00 -7.70
C ARG A 159 6.98 -13.42 -8.15
N TYR A 160 7.94 -14.16 -8.68
CA TYR A 160 7.77 -15.54 -9.11
C TYR A 160 8.43 -16.48 -8.11
N SER A 161 7.68 -17.45 -7.58
CA SER A 161 8.21 -18.50 -6.72
C SER A 161 8.37 -19.78 -7.54
N PRO A 162 9.61 -20.18 -7.89
CA PRO A 162 9.86 -21.41 -8.65
C PRO A 162 9.45 -22.65 -7.83
N SER A 163 9.27 -23.80 -8.48
CA SER A 163 8.82 -25.05 -7.82
C SER A 163 9.65 -25.42 -6.60
N THR A 164 10.95 -25.15 -6.63
CA THR A 164 11.89 -25.44 -5.54
C THR A 164 11.69 -24.56 -4.31
N VAL A 165 10.99 -23.44 -4.47
CA VAL A 165 10.63 -22.51 -3.39
C VAL A 165 9.18 -22.67 -3.02
N ALA A 166 8.27 -22.64 -4.00
CA ALA A 166 6.84 -22.72 -3.77
C ALA A 166 6.44 -24.02 -3.04
N GLY A 167 7.08 -25.15 -3.37
CA GLY A 167 6.72 -26.44 -2.80
C GLY A 167 5.26 -26.84 -3.05
N LEU A 168 4.62 -26.19 -4.03
CA LEU A 168 3.18 -26.33 -4.35
C LEU A 168 3.03 -26.53 -5.86
N THR A 169 2.19 -27.50 -6.23
CA THR A 169 1.83 -27.79 -7.63
C THR A 169 0.39 -27.38 -7.92
N VAL A 170 0.05 -27.14 -9.19
CA VAL A 170 -1.31 -26.79 -9.62
C VAL A 170 -2.36 -27.82 -9.16
N SER A 171 -2.01 -29.11 -9.15
CA SER A 171 -2.92 -30.17 -8.72
C SER A 171 -3.23 -30.16 -7.22
N GLU A 172 -2.40 -29.54 -6.41
CA GLU A 172 -2.60 -29.40 -4.95
C GLU A 172 -3.41 -28.17 -4.59
N ILE A 173 -3.43 -27.14 -5.44
CA ILE A 173 -4.12 -25.87 -5.18
C ILE A 173 -5.60 -26.07 -4.79
N PRO A 174 -6.41 -26.89 -5.47
CA PRO A 174 -7.82 -27.10 -5.08
C PRO A 174 -8.02 -27.72 -3.71
N HIS A 175 -6.95 -28.24 -3.09
CA HIS A 175 -6.97 -28.91 -1.79
C HIS A 175 -6.36 -28.08 -0.67
N LEU A 176 -6.05 -26.80 -0.93
CA LEU A 176 -5.53 -25.89 0.09
C LEU A 176 -6.60 -25.65 1.17
N GLU A 177 -6.16 -25.79 2.44
CA GLU A 177 -6.96 -25.58 3.64
C GLU A 177 -6.28 -24.61 4.58
N LEU A 178 -7.07 -23.89 5.41
CA LEU A 178 -6.51 -23.01 6.43
C LEU A 178 -5.75 -23.83 7.46
N LYS A 179 -4.45 -23.60 7.57
CA LYS A 179 -3.59 -24.24 8.55
C LYS A 179 -3.66 -23.54 9.91
N TRP A 180 -3.49 -22.24 9.93
CA TRP A 180 -3.63 -21.39 11.11
C TRP A 180 -3.95 -19.95 10.69
N ALA A 181 -4.48 -19.19 11.64
CA ALA A 181 -4.64 -17.75 11.57
C ALA A 181 -3.99 -17.11 12.80
N PHE A 182 -3.38 -15.94 12.63
CA PHE A 182 -2.85 -15.12 13.71
C PHE A 182 -3.56 -13.76 13.65
N ALA A 183 -4.28 -13.39 14.69
CA ALA A 183 -4.96 -12.09 14.73
C ALA A 183 -4.04 -11.05 15.36
N PHE A 184 -3.76 -9.96 14.64
CA PHE A 184 -3.02 -8.82 15.17
C PHE A 184 -3.89 -8.09 16.20
N PRO A 185 -3.44 -7.97 17.46
CA PRO A 185 -4.23 -7.29 18.48
C PRO A 185 -4.53 -5.84 18.07
N HIS A 186 -5.77 -5.41 18.26
CA HIS A 186 -6.23 -4.03 18.03
C HIS A 186 -5.97 -3.48 16.62
N ALA A 187 -5.60 -4.31 15.65
CA ALA A 187 -5.31 -3.88 14.30
C ALA A 187 -6.54 -3.99 13.40
N PHE A 188 -6.78 -2.96 12.60
CA PHE A 188 -7.75 -2.97 11.50
C PHE A 188 -7.05 -2.86 10.13
N ARG A 189 -5.71 -2.95 10.12
CA ARG A 189 -4.89 -2.92 8.90
C ARG A 189 -3.75 -3.94 9.01
N ALA A 190 -3.65 -4.84 8.05
CA ALA A 190 -2.58 -5.83 7.94
C ALA A 190 -1.82 -5.62 6.62
N ARG A 191 -0.87 -4.67 6.60
CA ARG A 191 -0.24 -4.15 5.37
C ARG A 191 1.18 -4.62 5.11
N SER A 192 1.87 -5.17 6.11
CA SER A 192 3.26 -5.63 5.97
C SER A 192 3.32 -6.87 5.08
N GLN A 193 4.20 -6.87 4.07
CA GLN A 193 4.44 -8.05 3.23
C GLN A 193 5.00 -9.19 4.08
N PRO A 194 4.36 -10.35 4.15
CA PRO A 194 4.95 -11.51 4.82
C PRO A 194 6.24 -11.95 4.14
N THR A 195 7.27 -12.19 4.94
CA THR A 195 8.54 -12.76 4.50
C THR A 195 8.69 -14.14 5.12
N VAL A 196 9.04 -15.13 4.31
CA VAL A 196 9.17 -16.52 4.79
C VAL A 196 10.59 -17.02 4.54
N ALA A 197 11.27 -17.38 5.60
CA ALA A 197 12.60 -18.00 5.55
C ALA A 197 12.87 -18.78 6.83
N MET A 198 13.75 -19.77 6.76
CA MET A 198 14.18 -20.56 7.93
C MET A 198 13.00 -21.18 8.72
N GLY A 199 11.94 -21.63 8.02
CA GLY A 199 10.73 -22.16 8.65
C GLY A 199 9.95 -21.14 9.48
N THR A 200 10.08 -19.84 9.16
CA THR A 200 9.56 -18.73 9.95
C THR A 200 8.91 -17.68 9.06
N VAL A 201 7.75 -17.17 9.48
CA VAL A 201 7.08 -16.02 8.89
C VAL A 201 7.48 -14.76 9.67
N PHE A 202 8.07 -13.79 8.99
CA PHE A 202 8.38 -12.48 9.55
C PHE A 202 7.34 -11.48 9.03
N VAL A 203 6.69 -10.75 9.93
CA VAL A 203 5.62 -9.82 9.56
C VAL A 203 5.51 -8.66 10.55
N GLY A 204 5.27 -7.47 10.04
CA GLY A 204 4.97 -6.28 10.84
C GLY A 204 3.47 -6.12 11.06
N SER A 205 3.09 -5.34 12.07
CA SER A 205 1.70 -5.06 12.40
C SER A 205 1.42 -3.57 12.58
N GLN A 206 0.15 -3.21 12.62
CA GLN A 206 -0.31 -1.85 12.88
C GLN A 206 0.04 -1.38 14.30
N GLU A 207 0.07 -2.28 15.27
CA GLU A 207 0.48 -1.96 16.65
C GLU A 207 2.00 -1.70 16.80
N GLY A 208 2.76 -1.68 15.68
CA GLY A 208 4.20 -1.46 15.70
C GLY A 208 5.01 -2.69 16.10
N ARG A 209 4.40 -3.87 16.20
CA ARG A 209 5.15 -5.10 16.47
C ARG A 209 5.59 -5.77 15.18
N VAL A 210 6.79 -6.33 15.23
CA VAL A 210 7.28 -7.32 14.29
C VAL A 210 7.27 -8.67 14.96
N TYR A 211 6.70 -9.65 14.28
CA TYR A 211 6.58 -11.02 14.73
C TYR A 211 7.43 -11.94 13.88
N ALA A 212 8.15 -12.86 14.51
CA ALA A 212 8.70 -14.04 13.87
C ALA A 212 7.86 -15.25 14.31
N LEU A 213 7.01 -15.73 13.41
CA LEU A 213 6.07 -16.82 13.69
C LEU A 213 6.58 -18.12 13.06
N ASP A 214 6.47 -19.20 13.77
CA ASP A 214 6.75 -20.52 13.23
C ASP A 214 5.80 -20.84 12.07
N LEU A 215 6.32 -21.26 10.92
CA LEU A 215 5.54 -21.50 9.70
C LEU A 215 4.52 -22.63 9.88
N GLU A 216 4.84 -23.63 10.72
CA GLU A 216 3.98 -24.80 10.93
C GLU A 216 2.85 -24.55 11.91
N THR A 217 3.11 -23.78 12.97
CA THR A 217 2.22 -23.66 14.14
C THR A 217 1.67 -22.27 14.40
N GLY A 218 2.33 -21.23 13.85
CA GLY A 218 1.99 -19.83 14.08
C GLY A 218 2.35 -19.31 15.48
N CYS A 219 3.06 -20.09 16.34
CA CYS A 219 3.58 -19.57 17.61
C CYS A 219 4.69 -18.56 17.37
N ALA A 220 4.87 -17.59 18.28
CA ALA A 220 5.92 -16.59 18.16
C ALA A 220 7.28 -17.14 18.62
N ARG A 221 8.29 -17.06 17.78
CA ARG A 221 9.69 -17.32 18.14
C ARG A 221 10.28 -16.13 18.88
N TRP A 222 9.97 -14.93 18.42
CA TRP A 222 10.27 -13.66 19.08
C TRP A 222 9.32 -12.57 18.59
N THR A 223 9.26 -11.46 19.33
CA THR A 223 8.61 -10.22 18.94
C THR A 223 9.55 -9.04 19.13
N PHE A 224 9.40 -7.99 18.33
CA PHE A 224 10.11 -6.72 18.47
C PHE A 224 9.09 -5.58 18.43
N SER A 225 9.25 -4.56 19.27
CA SER A 225 8.39 -3.37 19.28
C SER A 225 9.11 -2.20 18.59
N ALA A 226 8.58 -1.77 17.44
CA ALA A 226 8.98 -0.53 16.77
C ALA A 226 8.28 0.67 17.42
N ALA A 227 8.66 1.89 17.01
CA ALA A 227 8.07 3.12 17.54
C ALA A 227 6.67 3.42 16.97
N ALA A 228 6.31 2.83 15.83
CA ALA A 228 5.01 2.99 15.17
C ALA A 228 4.73 1.78 14.25
N GLU A 229 3.56 1.78 13.59
CA GLU A 229 3.16 0.75 12.64
C GLU A 229 4.29 0.36 11.69
N VAL A 230 4.55 -0.94 11.56
CA VAL A 230 5.47 -1.51 10.58
C VAL A 230 4.68 -1.94 9.35
N ARG A 231 4.66 -1.09 8.34
CA ARG A 231 3.95 -1.32 7.07
C ARG A 231 4.83 -1.97 6.01
N THR A 232 6.15 -1.76 6.06
CA THR A 232 7.08 -2.38 5.11
C THR A 232 7.09 -3.90 5.27
N GLY A 233 7.45 -4.63 4.23
CA GLY A 233 7.89 -6.01 4.39
C GLY A 233 9.20 -6.09 5.18
N ILE A 234 9.47 -7.26 5.75
CA ILE A 234 10.70 -7.54 6.48
C ILE A 234 11.73 -8.11 5.49
N VAL A 235 12.87 -7.44 5.32
CA VAL A 235 13.94 -7.90 4.43
C VAL A 235 15.04 -8.58 5.22
N LEU A 236 15.53 -9.72 4.74
CA LEU A 236 16.55 -10.47 5.42
C LEU A 236 17.91 -10.38 4.70
N SER A 237 18.98 -10.19 5.47
CA SER A 237 20.36 -10.18 4.95
C SER A 237 20.87 -11.61 4.64
N LEU A 238 20.08 -12.39 3.92
CA LEU A 238 20.48 -13.73 3.54
C LEU A 238 21.56 -13.63 2.45
N SER A 239 22.75 -14.12 2.75
CA SER A 239 23.91 -14.16 1.86
C SER A 239 24.21 -15.61 1.45
N GLU A 240 25.12 -15.79 0.49
CA GLU A 240 25.65 -17.12 0.12
C GLU A 240 26.46 -17.78 1.26
N ALA A 241 26.85 -17.01 2.28
CA ALA A 241 27.52 -17.53 3.46
C ALA A 241 26.58 -18.40 4.31
N PRO A 242 27.03 -19.50 4.89
CA PRO A 242 26.21 -20.33 5.74
C PRO A 242 25.67 -19.52 6.94
N ILE A 243 24.36 -19.56 7.12
CA ILE A 243 23.69 -18.99 8.28
C ILE A 243 24.06 -19.82 9.51
N SER A 244 24.40 -19.16 10.60
CA SER A 244 24.68 -19.82 11.88
C SER A 244 24.29 -18.91 13.05
N LYS A 245 24.25 -19.47 14.25
CA LYS A 245 24.03 -18.68 15.47
C LYS A 245 25.17 -17.67 15.75
N ASP A 246 26.37 -17.94 15.25
CA ASP A 246 27.54 -17.06 15.36
C ASP A 246 27.58 -15.98 14.24
N ASN A 247 26.85 -16.20 13.16
CA ASN A 247 26.68 -15.26 12.05
C ASN A 247 25.20 -15.22 11.66
N PRO A 248 24.34 -14.63 12.50
CA PRO A 248 22.92 -14.56 12.25
C PRO A 248 22.61 -13.56 11.12
N PRO A 249 21.60 -13.82 10.30
CA PRO A 249 21.10 -12.80 9.39
C PRO A 249 20.46 -11.66 10.17
N LEU A 250 20.43 -10.47 9.56
CA LEU A 250 19.67 -9.32 10.06
C LEU A 250 18.32 -9.23 9.35
N ALA A 251 17.31 -8.79 10.09
CA ALA A 251 15.99 -8.45 9.57
C ALA A 251 15.84 -6.92 9.56
N TYR A 252 15.49 -6.37 8.40
CA TYR A 252 15.39 -4.94 8.16
C TYR A 252 13.96 -4.54 7.85
N PHE A 253 13.51 -3.43 8.43
CA PHE A 253 12.17 -2.89 8.21
C PHE A 253 12.07 -1.42 8.62
N GLY A 254 11.04 -0.76 8.12
CA GLY A 254 10.74 0.62 8.45
C GLY A 254 9.34 0.79 9.04
N ASP A 255 9.16 1.83 9.84
CA ASP A 255 7.86 2.22 10.37
C ASP A 255 7.28 3.46 9.68
N ILE A 256 5.99 3.74 9.96
CA ILE A 256 5.27 4.86 9.32
C ILE A 256 5.76 6.25 9.75
N ILE A 257 6.57 6.39 10.78
CA ILE A 257 7.19 7.66 11.16
C ILE A 257 8.63 7.78 10.67
N ALA A 258 8.96 7.06 9.59
CA ALA A 258 10.24 7.06 8.91
C ALA A 258 11.44 6.63 9.76
N ARG A 259 11.23 5.77 10.77
CA ARG A 259 12.33 5.11 11.48
C ARG A 259 12.63 3.78 10.83
N PHE A 260 13.89 3.48 10.63
CA PHE A 260 14.38 2.24 10.04
C PHE A 260 15.17 1.43 11.06
N TYR A 261 15.04 0.10 11.01
CA TYR A 261 15.57 -0.81 12.01
C TYR A 261 16.32 -1.98 11.37
N ALA A 262 17.33 -2.47 12.08
CA ALA A 262 17.94 -3.77 11.89
C ALA A 262 17.89 -4.54 13.20
N VAL A 263 17.33 -5.73 13.18
CA VAL A 263 17.32 -6.65 14.31
C VAL A 263 17.97 -7.96 13.93
N ASN A 264 18.49 -8.68 14.90
CA ASN A 264 18.95 -10.06 14.70
C ASN A 264 17.75 -10.93 14.34
N ALA A 265 17.76 -11.56 13.16
CA ALA A 265 16.61 -12.32 12.67
C ALA A 265 16.33 -13.60 13.50
N LEU A 266 17.30 -14.09 14.29
CA LEU A 266 17.12 -15.28 15.14
C LEU A 266 16.64 -14.93 16.55
N THR A 267 16.86 -13.70 17.03
CA THR A 267 16.55 -13.33 18.44
C THR A 267 15.59 -12.15 18.58
N GLY A 268 15.39 -11.36 17.51
CA GLY A 268 14.63 -10.10 17.58
C GLY A 268 15.37 -8.95 18.28
N GLU A 269 16.63 -9.13 18.70
CA GLU A 269 17.39 -8.09 19.37
C GLU A 269 17.78 -6.97 18.40
N LEU A 270 17.60 -5.71 18.84
CA LEU A 270 17.96 -4.53 18.06
C LEU A 270 19.47 -4.46 17.86
N VAL A 271 19.90 -4.31 16.60
CA VAL A 271 21.30 -4.10 16.24
C VAL A 271 21.57 -2.61 16.02
N TRP A 272 20.76 -1.96 15.18
CA TRP A 272 20.80 -0.52 14.97
C TRP A 272 19.44 0.02 14.50
N SER A 273 19.23 1.32 14.70
CA SER A 273 18.09 2.04 14.12
C SER A 273 18.46 3.51 13.90
N PHE A 274 17.79 4.15 12.94
CA PHE A 274 17.92 5.58 12.70
C PHE A 274 16.64 6.15 12.07
N LYS A 275 16.50 7.48 12.02
CA LYS A 275 15.42 8.15 11.32
C LYS A 275 15.86 8.40 9.87
N ALA A 276 15.12 7.83 8.90
CA ALA A 276 15.46 7.91 7.49
C ALA A 276 15.23 9.30 6.90
N ASP A 277 14.27 10.06 7.42
CA ASP A 277 14.02 11.43 7.03
C ASP A 277 13.48 12.26 8.21
N GLU A 278 13.88 13.53 8.31
CA GLU A 278 13.48 14.41 9.40
C GLU A 278 12.18 15.19 9.12
N HIS A 279 11.63 15.10 7.89
CA HIS A 279 10.36 15.75 7.58
C HIS A 279 9.23 15.16 8.43
N PRO A 280 8.34 15.98 9.05
CA PRO A 280 7.32 15.50 9.98
C PRO A 280 6.29 14.56 9.36
N SER A 281 6.06 14.67 8.06
CA SER A 281 5.15 13.80 7.31
C SER A 281 5.86 12.66 6.56
N ALA A 282 7.18 12.50 6.72
CA ALA A 282 7.91 11.41 6.07
C ALA A 282 7.52 10.04 6.60
N THR A 283 7.52 9.04 5.73
CA THR A 283 7.13 7.66 6.04
C THR A 283 7.94 6.63 5.27
N LEU A 284 8.01 5.40 5.80
CA LEU A 284 8.51 4.24 5.10
C LEU A 284 7.36 3.26 4.89
N THR A 285 6.88 3.16 3.67
CA THR A 285 5.73 2.32 3.30
C THR A 285 6.11 1.18 2.36
N ALA A 286 7.09 1.40 1.49
CA ALA A 286 7.59 0.39 0.57
C ALA A 286 8.62 -0.52 1.23
N THR A 287 8.64 -1.78 0.82
CA THR A 287 9.66 -2.75 1.26
C THR A 287 11.01 -2.37 0.65
N PRO A 288 12.07 -2.20 1.44
CA PRO A 288 13.40 -1.92 0.92
C PRO A 288 13.95 -3.08 0.10
N ALA A 289 14.98 -2.84 -0.72
CA ALA A 289 15.72 -3.91 -1.40
C ALA A 289 17.10 -4.08 -0.75
N PHE A 290 17.53 -5.33 -0.60
CA PHE A 290 18.86 -5.67 -0.08
C PHE A 290 19.70 -6.33 -1.18
N HIS A 291 20.92 -5.85 -1.37
CA HIS A 291 21.87 -6.45 -2.32
C HIS A 291 23.32 -6.24 -1.85
N GLU A 292 24.08 -7.33 -1.75
CA GLU A 292 25.51 -7.33 -1.42
C GLU A 292 25.89 -6.41 -0.24
N GLY A 293 25.14 -6.52 0.85
CA GLY A 293 25.39 -5.73 2.07
C GLY A 293 24.80 -4.32 2.06
N THR A 294 24.24 -3.87 0.95
CA THR A 294 23.60 -2.56 0.82
C THR A 294 22.08 -2.66 0.83
N LEU A 295 21.43 -1.81 1.58
CA LEU A 295 19.98 -1.61 1.58
C LEU A 295 19.62 -0.36 0.75
N PHE A 296 18.62 -0.48 -0.11
CA PHE A 296 18.02 0.63 -0.84
C PHE A 296 16.65 0.92 -0.23
N VAL A 297 16.56 2.02 0.51
CA VAL A 297 15.38 2.37 1.31
C VAL A 297 14.64 3.53 0.65
N PRO A 298 13.43 3.30 0.11
CA PRO A 298 12.60 4.36 -0.45
C PRO A 298 11.92 5.16 0.67
N VAL A 299 11.82 6.47 0.49
CA VAL A 299 11.17 7.39 1.43
C VAL A 299 10.00 8.08 0.75
N SER A 300 8.86 7.96 1.37
CA SER A 300 7.58 8.55 0.97
C SER A 300 7.10 9.54 2.03
N SER A 301 5.91 10.11 1.82
CA SER A 301 5.28 11.05 2.74
C SER A 301 3.77 10.99 2.63
N LEU A 302 3.09 11.43 3.68
CA LEU A 302 1.66 11.76 3.67
C LEU A 302 1.45 13.28 3.85
N GLU A 303 2.37 14.13 3.40
CA GLU A 303 2.18 15.59 3.43
C GLU A 303 0.98 16.05 2.59
N VAL A 304 0.53 15.23 1.66
CA VAL A 304 -0.72 15.44 0.91
C VAL A 304 -1.95 15.61 1.80
N ILE A 305 -1.96 14.98 3.01
CA ILE A 305 -3.11 15.01 3.93
C ILE A 305 -3.23 16.37 4.63
N PRO A 306 -2.20 16.91 5.34
CA PRO A 306 -2.31 18.22 5.95
C PRO A 306 -2.53 19.34 4.93
N ALA A 307 -2.20 19.14 3.65
CA ALA A 307 -2.51 20.08 2.56
C ALA A 307 -4.01 20.35 2.40
N ALA A 308 -4.88 19.47 2.90
CA ALA A 308 -6.33 19.69 2.96
C ALA A 308 -6.74 20.88 3.82
N ASP A 309 -5.92 21.30 4.80
CA ASP A 309 -6.13 22.53 5.56
C ASP A 309 -5.75 23.75 4.70
N PRO A 310 -6.68 24.67 4.41
CA PRO A 310 -6.40 25.87 3.62
C PRO A 310 -5.30 26.78 4.21
N GLU A 311 -5.01 26.68 5.51
CA GLU A 311 -3.99 27.46 6.19
C GLU A 311 -2.62 26.76 6.21
N TYR A 312 -2.53 25.48 5.83
CA TYR A 312 -1.27 24.73 5.76
C TYR A 312 -0.41 25.23 4.60
N GLU A 313 0.82 25.65 4.92
CA GLU A 313 1.82 26.08 3.93
C GLU A 313 2.37 24.85 3.19
N CYS A 314 1.81 24.56 2.04
CA CYS A 314 2.09 23.35 1.26
C CYS A 314 3.04 23.62 0.11
N CYS A 315 4.00 22.75 -0.22
CA CYS A 315 4.46 21.57 0.49
C CYS A 315 5.99 21.56 0.46
N THR A 316 6.61 20.80 1.33
CA THR A 316 8.07 20.84 1.49
C THR A 316 8.77 19.50 1.40
N PHE A 317 8.04 18.39 1.42
CA PHE A 317 8.60 17.05 1.28
C PHE A 317 9.12 16.81 -0.14
N ARG A 318 10.24 16.11 -0.23
CA ARG A 318 10.79 15.57 -1.48
C ARG A 318 11.06 14.09 -1.33
N GLY A 319 10.51 13.28 -2.24
CA GLY A 319 10.79 11.85 -2.31
C GLY A 319 12.28 11.58 -2.37
N SER A 320 12.73 10.48 -1.78
CA SER A 320 14.13 10.08 -1.84
C SER A 320 14.33 8.56 -1.77
N VAL A 321 15.53 8.13 -2.17
CA VAL A 321 16.04 6.78 -1.94
C VAL A 321 17.38 6.90 -1.21
N LEU A 322 17.56 6.09 -0.14
CA LEU A 322 18.82 5.99 0.57
C LEU A 322 19.51 4.67 0.24
N ALA A 323 20.84 4.70 0.04
CA ALA A 323 21.64 3.49 0.18
C ALA A 323 22.27 3.46 1.58
N ILE A 324 22.18 2.32 2.23
CA ILE A 324 22.58 2.15 3.64
C ILE A 324 23.45 0.91 3.75
N ASP A 325 24.56 1.02 4.48
CA ASP A 325 25.33 -0.14 4.90
C ASP A 325 24.48 -1.00 5.85
N GLY A 326 24.11 -2.21 5.42
CA GLY A 326 23.25 -3.11 6.19
C GLY A 326 23.85 -3.54 7.53
N THR A 327 25.19 -3.51 7.69
CA THR A 327 25.86 -3.97 8.91
C THR A 327 25.76 -2.96 10.06
N ASN A 328 25.75 -1.67 9.77
CA ASN A 328 25.88 -0.61 10.78
C ASN A 328 24.90 0.56 10.65
N GLY A 329 24.06 0.56 9.60
CA GLY A 329 23.04 1.60 9.37
C GLY A 329 23.58 2.94 8.85
N SER A 330 24.86 3.02 8.45
CA SER A 330 25.40 4.27 7.91
C SER A 330 24.86 4.54 6.50
N VAL A 331 24.43 5.79 6.28
CA VAL A 331 23.97 6.23 4.97
C VAL A 331 25.16 6.40 4.04
N LEU A 332 25.19 5.65 2.94
CA LEU A 332 26.23 5.71 1.91
C LEU A 332 25.97 6.86 0.94
N TRP A 333 24.71 7.01 0.51
CA TRP A 333 24.22 8.12 -0.29
C TRP A 333 22.70 8.29 -0.13
N ARG A 334 22.22 9.50 -0.49
CA ARG A 334 20.78 9.82 -0.65
C ARG A 334 20.56 10.42 -2.02
N HIS A 335 19.58 9.91 -2.74
CA HIS A 335 19.09 10.47 -3.98
C HIS A 335 17.71 11.09 -3.75
N TYR A 336 17.57 12.40 -3.96
CA TYR A 336 16.26 13.05 -4.00
C TYR A 336 15.65 12.93 -5.39
N THR A 337 14.37 12.59 -5.47
CA THR A 337 13.63 12.47 -6.74
C THR A 337 13.47 13.82 -7.43
N ILE A 338 13.37 14.89 -6.65
CA ILE A 338 13.22 16.27 -7.12
C ILE A 338 14.47 17.09 -6.73
N GLU A 339 15.00 17.84 -7.67
CA GLU A 339 16.15 18.73 -7.44
C GLU A 339 15.72 20.09 -6.87
N GLY A 340 16.57 20.69 -6.06
CA GLY A 340 16.33 21.97 -5.42
C GLY A 340 15.60 21.86 -4.07
N GLU A 341 15.68 22.94 -3.29
CA GLU A 341 15.00 23.05 -2.00
C GLU A 341 13.66 23.77 -2.19
N PRO A 342 12.58 23.33 -1.51
CA PRO A 342 11.29 24.02 -1.56
C PRO A 342 11.40 25.49 -1.13
N SER A 343 10.77 26.37 -1.87
CA SER A 343 10.72 27.80 -1.58
C SER A 343 9.36 28.39 -1.99
N GLU A 344 9.00 29.56 -1.44
CA GLU A 344 7.73 30.20 -1.81
C GLU A 344 7.71 30.57 -3.30
N VAL A 345 6.76 29.99 -4.03
CA VAL A 345 6.54 30.24 -5.47
C VAL A 345 5.30 31.09 -5.73
N SER A 346 4.31 31.00 -4.86
CA SER A 346 3.05 31.75 -4.96
C SER A 346 2.32 31.79 -3.61
N ARG A 347 1.12 32.37 -3.61
CA ARG A 347 0.19 32.31 -2.48
C ARG A 347 -1.19 31.93 -2.96
N THR A 348 -1.90 31.20 -2.11
CA THR A 348 -3.30 30.83 -2.33
C THR A 348 -4.23 32.05 -2.26
N SER A 349 -5.51 31.89 -2.63
CA SER A 349 -6.51 32.95 -2.53
C SER A 349 -6.78 33.46 -1.10
N VAL A 350 -6.43 32.66 -0.08
CA VAL A 350 -6.53 33.04 1.35
C VAL A 350 -5.22 33.58 1.92
N GLY A 351 -4.13 33.62 1.11
CA GLY A 351 -2.84 34.19 1.48
C GLY A 351 -1.81 33.20 1.99
N THR A 352 -2.15 31.90 2.08
CA THR A 352 -1.25 30.82 2.48
C THR A 352 -0.14 30.63 1.46
N ARG A 353 1.11 30.41 1.90
CA ARG A 353 2.26 30.19 1.01
C ARG A 353 2.14 28.86 0.28
N VAL A 354 2.41 28.87 -1.02
CA VAL A 354 2.64 27.67 -1.83
C VAL A 354 4.15 27.49 -1.99
N LEU A 355 4.65 26.33 -1.59
CA LEU A 355 6.07 26.00 -1.58
C LEU A 355 6.33 24.92 -2.63
N ALA A 356 7.36 25.11 -3.46
CA ALA A 356 7.77 24.17 -4.51
C ALA A 356 9.31 24.24 -4.69
N PRO A 357 9.93 23.17 -5.26
CA PRO A 357 9.34 21.91 -5.69
C PRO A 357 9.06 20.96 -4.51
N SER A 358 8.04 20.13 -4.61
CA SER A 358 7.66 19.18 -3.57
C SER A 358 6.98 17.93 -4.15
N GLY A 359 6.95 16.83 -3.40
CA GLY A 359 6.32 15.58 -3.79
C GLY A 359 7.27 14.57 -4.43
N ALA A 360 6.83 13.91 -5.49
CA ALA A 360 7.46 12.76 -6.14
C ALA A 360 7.92 11.69 -5.13
N PRO A 361 7.04 11.26 -4.19
CA PRO A 361 7.38 10.27 -3.16
C PRO A 361 7.76 8.94 -3.81
N VAL A 362 8.58 8.15 -3.10
CA VAL A 362 8.90 6.78 -3.52
C VAL A 362 8.22 5.81 -2.56
N TRP A 363 7.10 5.23 -2.99
CA TRP A 363 6.35 4.23 -2.22
C TRP A 363 6.26 2.87 -2.94
N SER A 364 6.92 2.74 -4.09
CA SER A 364 7.19 1.47 -4.75
C SER A 364 8.45 0.81 -4.19
N SER A 365 8.47 -0.52 -4.09
CA SER A 365 9.67 -1.25 -3.67
C SER A 365 10.73 -1.20 -4.76
N PRO A 366 12.01 -0.88 -4.43
CA PRO A 366 13.08 -0.78 -5.41
C PRO A 366 13.39 -2.14 -6.05
N THR A 367 13.66 -2.14 -7.34
CA THR A 367 14.06 -3.33 -8.10
C THR A 367 15.55 -3.24 -8.45
N VAL A 368 16.31 -4.25 -8.03
CA VAL A 368 17.77 -4.32 -8.24
C VAL A 368 18.09 -4.96 -9.58
N ASP A 369 18.73 -4.22 -10.47
CA ASP A 369 19.31 -4.73 -11.72
C ASP A 369 20.80 -4.96 -11.56
N ARG A 370 21.15 -6.21 -11.21
CA ARG A 370 22.56 -6.62 -11.02
C ARG A 370 23.38 -6.52 -12.31
N LYS A 371 22.75 -6.74 -13.46
CA LYS A 371 23.41 -6.73 -14.78
C LYS A 371 23.92 -5.33 -15.13
N ARG A 372 23.16 -4.29 -14.76
CA ARG A 372 23.46 -2.90 -15.10
C ARG A 372 24.01 -2.09 -13.94
N GLY A 373 24.01 -2.64 -12.72
CA GLY A 373 24.38 -1.89 -11.52
C GLY A 373 23.39 -0.79 -11.15
N LEU A 374 22.11 -0.98 -11.46
CA LEU A 374 21.06 0.01 -11.28
C LEU A 374 19.99 -0.48 -10.30
N ILE A 375 19.29 0.48 -9.69
CA ILE A 375 17.98 0.24 -9.10
C ILE A 375 16.93 1.02 -9.87
N TYR A 376 15.73 0.44 -9.96
CA TYR A 376 14.55 1.10 -10.53
C TYR A 376 13.53 1.37 -9.44
N VAL A 377 12.95 2.58 -9.44
CA VAL A 377 11.86 2.98 -8.55
C VAL A 377 10.79 3.73 -9.33
N GLY A 378 9.55 3.62 -8.89
CA GLY A 378 8.45 4.46 -9.34
C GLY A 378 8.27 5.65 -8.40
N THR A 379 7.82 6.77 -8.92
CA THR A 379 7.47 7.96 -8.14
C THR A 379 5.98 8.26 -8.21
N GLY A 380 5.47 8.95 -7.21
CA GLY A 380 4.16 9.55 -7.22
C GLY A 380 4.17 10.99 -7.71
N GLU A 381 3.09 11.68 -7.50
CA GLU A 381 2.74 13.02 -7.93
C GLU A 381 3.62 14.13 -7.32
N ASN A 382 3.62 15.31 -7.93
CA ASN A 382 4.05 16.52 -7.23
C ASN A 382 2.94 16.99 -6.27
N TYR A 383 3.30 17.53 -5.09
CA TYR A 383 2.30 17.99 -4.11
C TYR A 383 1.84 19.43 -4.32
N SER A 384 2.64 20.21 -5.04
CA SER A 384 2.41 21.62 -5.32
C SER A 384 2.84 22.01 -6.72
N SER A 385 2.22 23.07 -7.26
CA SER A 385 2.56 23.67 -8.55
C SER A 385 3.84 24.51 -8.47
N PRO A 386 4.69 24.52 -9.52
CA PRO A 386 4.54 23.80 -10.78
C PRO A 386 5.03 22.35 -10.69
N PRO A 387 4.40 21.42 -11.44
CA PRO A 387 4.87 20.04 -11.56
C PRO A 387 6.20 19.97 -12.30
N ASP A 388 6.95 18.89 -12.06
CA ASP A 388 8.23 18.64 -12.75
C ASP A 388 8.20 17.36 -13.60
N GLY A 389 9.32 16.97 -14.15
CA GLY A 389 9.44 15.76 -14.98
C GLY A 389 9.77 14.48 -14.20
N ASN A 390 9.71 14.50 -12.89
CA ASN A 390 10.10 13.38 -12.01
C ASN A 390 8.92 12.81 -11.22
N SER A 391 7.74 13.45 -11.25
CA SER A 391 6.49 12.85 -10.78
C SER A 391 5.99 11.79 -11.74
N ASP A 392 5.26 10.80 -11.24
CA ASP A 392 4.62 9.73 -12.02
C ASP A 392 5.59 9.09 -13.03
N ALA A 393 6.77 8.79 -12.54
CA ALA A 393 7.91 8.41 -13.36
C ALA A 393 8.57 7.13 -12.87
N VAL A 394 9.25 6.45 -13.79
CA VAL A 394 10.24 5.42 -13.48
C VAL A 394 11.63 6.07 -13.50
N LEU A 395 12.37 5.93 -12.41
CA LEU A 395 13.73 6.41 -12.26
C LEU A 395 14.71 5.22 -12.26
N ALA A 396 15.83 5.36 -12.98
CA ALA A 396 16.99 4.50 -12.84
C ALA A 396 18.09 5.24 -12.08
N ILE A 397 18.56 4.62 -11.00
CA ILE A 397 19.57 5.19 -10.10
C ILE A 397 20.76 4.23 -10.04
N ASP A 398 21.97 4.74 -10.19
CA ASP A 398 23.21 3.97 -10.05
C ASP A 398 23.39 3.51 -8.61
N MET A 399 23.55 2.21 -8.39
CA MET A 399 23.62 1.60 -7.05
C MET A 399 24.82 2.07 -6.24
N ALA A 400 25.95 2.33 -6.90
CA ALA A 400 27.19 2.67 -6.21
C ALA A 400 27.23 4.15 -5.79
N THR A 401 26.63 5.03 -6.58
CA THR A 401 26.79 6.48 -6.43
C THR A 401 25.53 7.24 -6.06
N GLY A 402 24.36 6.63 -6.25
CA GLY A 402 23.07 7.31 -6.14
C GLY A 402 22.77 8.30 -7.27
N ALA A 403 23.59 8.33 -8.32
CA ALA A 403 23.37 9.23 -9.45
C ALA A 403 22.17 8.75 -10.29
N ARG A 404 21.30 9.68 -10.67
CA ARG A 404 20.20 9.39 -11.60
C ARG A 404 20.77 9.16 -13.01
N VAL A 405 20.46 8.02 -13.60
CA VAL A 405 20.91 7.63 -14.93
C VAL A 405 19.91 8.09 -16.00
N TRP A 406 18.62 7.88 -15.73
CA TRP A 406 17.52 8.36 -16.56
C TRP A 406 16.21 8.46 -15.75
N THR A 407 15.27 9.22 -16.29
CA THR A 407 13.87 9.33 -15.84
C THR A 407 12.95 9.07 -17.02
N ARG A 408 11.87 8.32 -16.80
CA ARG A 408 10.78 8.13 -17.76
C ARG A 408 9.45 8.47 -17.09
N GLN A 409 8.96 9.68 -17.34
CA GLN A 409 7.66 10.14 -16.87
C GLN A 409 6.54 9.53 -17.74
N SER A 410 5.48 9.02 -17.08
CA SER A 410 4.30 8.44 -17.75
C SER A 410 3.13 9.42 -17.79
N THR A 411 2.89 10.16 -16.73
CA THR A 411 1.90 11.24 -16.65
C THR A 411 2.61 12.56 -16.42
N SER A 412 2.41 13.51 -17.31
CA SER A 412 3.00 14.86 -17.19
C SER A 412 1.99 15.85 -16.64
N GLY A 413 2.45 16.79 -15.82
CA GLY A 413 1.60 17.83 -15.27
C GLY A 413 0.76 17.35 -14.08
N ASP A 414 1.13 16.25 -13.44
CA ASP A 414 0.46 15.77 -12.23
C ASP A 414 1.01 16.51 -11.03
N ALA A 415 0.22 17.46 -10.53
CA ALA A 415 0.38 18.06 -9.22
C ALA A 415 -0.95 17.91 -8.48
N TRP A 416 -0.92 17.21 -7.37
CA TRP A 416 -2.10 16.84 -6.61
C TRP A 416 -1.80 16.75 -5.11
N ASN A 417 -2.80 17.05 -4.31
CA ASN A 417 -2.86 16.74 -2.88
C ASN A 417 -4.32 16.60 -2.46
N VAL A 418 -4.57 16.20 -1.21
CA VAL A 418 -5.92 15.91 -0.70
C VAL A 418 -6.88 17.12 -0.80
N ALA A 419 -6.38 18.36 -0.85
CA ALA A 419 -7.23 19.53 -1.08
C ALA A 419 -8.01 19.46 -2.40
N CYS A 420 -7.53 18.70 -3.40
CA CYS A 420 -8.22 18.50 -4.68
C CYS A 420 -9.49 17.64 -4.57
N MET A 421 -9.61 16.86 -3.50
CA MET A 421 -10.85 16.13 -3.20
C MET A 421 -11.91 16.97 -2.49
N MET A 422 -11.59 18.22 -2.16
CA MET A 422 -12.44 19.12 -1.38
C MET A 422 -12.93 20.30 -2.22
N ALA A 423 -14.23 20.58 -2.17
CA ALA A 423 -14.83 21.65 -2.96
C ALA A 423 -14.16 23.01 -2.69
N ASN A 424 -13.59 23.61 -3.74
CA ASN A 424 -12.98 24.95 -3.72
C ASN A 424 -11.85 25.14 -2.71
N ASN A 425 -11.15 24.10 -2.33
CA ASN A 425 -10.01 24.22 -1.42
C ASN A 425 -8.84 24.94 -2.14
N PRO A 426 -8.32 26.07 -1.59
CA PRO A 426 -7.32 26.88 -2.26
C PRO A 426 -5.92 26.24 -2.31
N ASN A 427 -5.67 25.17 -1.56
CA ASN A 427 -4.41 24.43 -1.58
C ASN A 427 -4.35 23.38 -2.70
N CYS A 428 -5.46 23.05 -3.38
CA CYS A 428 -5.38 22.21 -4.57
C CYS A 428 -4.55 22.93 -5.64
N PRO A 429 -3.50 22.28 -6.19
CA PRO A 429 -2.75 22.83 -7.30
C PRO A 429 -3.64 23.12 -8.52
N PRO A 430 -3.37 24.17 -9.30
CA PRO A 430 -4.22 24.52 -10.46
C PRO A 430 -4.21 23.45 -11.56
N GLU A 431 -3.28 22.54 -11.55
CA GLU A 431 -3.22 21.38 -12.44
C GLU A 431 -4.32 20.36 -12.13
N ASP A 432 -4.73 20.26 -10.86
CA ASP A 432 -5.73 19.29 -10.41
C ASP A 432 -5.45 17.89 -10.99
N GLY A 433 -4.25 17.40 -10.74
CA GLY A 433 -3.71 16.21 -11.38
C GLY A 433 -4.48 14.92 -11.02
N PRO A 434 -4.33 13.86 -11.83
CA PRO A 434 -5.09 12.62 -11.64
C PRO A 434 -4.61 11.74 -10.49
N ASP A 435 -3.49 12.06 -9.83
CA ASP A 435 -2.83 11.20 -8.83
C ASP A 435 -2.53 9.79 -9.40
N PHE A 436 -1.83 9.75 -10.54
CA PHE A 436 -1.49 8.52 -11.25
C PHE A 436 -0.04 8.10 -11.05
N ASP A 437 0.25 7.46 -9.94
CA ASP A 437 1.58 7.04 -9.53
C ASP A 437 2.06 5.75 -10.19
N HIS A 438 3.39 5.56 -10.19
CA HIS A 438 4.03 4.26 -10.29
C HIS A 438 4.23 3.63 -8.90
N GLY A 439 3.15 3.14 -8.27
CA GLY A 439 3.19 2.47 -6.97
C GLY A 439 3.65 1.02 -7.03
N SER A 440 3.55 0.41 -8.20
CA SER A 440 4.01 -0.96 -8.46
C SER A 440 5.54 -1.01 -8.60
N SER A 441 6.18 -2.03 -8.01
CA SER A 441 7.59 -2.33 -8.29
C SER A 441 7.78 -2.66 -9.77
N ILE A 442 8.95 -2.27 -10.32
CA ILE A 442 9.31 -2.52 -11.72
C ILE A 442 9.78 -3.96 -11.85
N LEU A 443 9.22 -4.71 -12.80
CA LEU A 443 9.67 -6.06 -13.08
C LEU A 443 10.79 -6.05 -14.14
N ILE A 444 11.72 -7.00 -14.05
CA ILE A 444 12.76 -7.23 -15.07
C ILE A 444 12.51 -8.59 -15.70
N VAL A 445 12.12 -8.61 -16.97
CA VAL A 445 11.83 -9.85 -17.70
C VAL A 445 12.87 -10.05 -18.80
N GLU A 446 13.51 -11.20 -18.80
CA GLU A 446 14.40 -11.63 -19.87
C GLU A 446 13.56 -12.17 -21.03
N LEU A 447 13.65 -11.52 -22.21
CA LEU A 447 12.88 -11.90 -23.41
C LEU A 447 13.62 -12.94 -24.25
N ASP A 448 14.89 -12.67 -24.51
CA ASP A 448 15.83 -13.48 -25.27
C ASP A 448 17.21 -13.39 -24.63
N ARG A 449 18.15 -14.19 -25.09
CA ARG A 449 19.53 -14.12 -24.61
C ARG A 449 20.03 -12.68 -24.66
N ASP A 450 20.32 -12.10 -23.51
CA ASP A 450 20.84 -10.75 -23.29
C ASP A 450 19.88 -9.58 -23.56
N LYS A 451 18.60 -9.82 -23.81
CA LYS A 451 17.59 -8.77 -23.93
C LYS A 451 16.60 -8.82 -22.78
N ASP A 452 16.62 -7.78 -21.98
CA ASP A 452 15.66 -7.58 -20.91
C ASP A 452 14.66 -6.51 -21.29
N ILE A 453 13.48 -6.57 -20.67
CA ILE A 453 12.48 -5.52 -20.70
C ILE A 453 12.08 -5.18 -19.27
N LEU A 454 11.89 -3.90 -18.98
CA LEU A 454 11.29 -3.44 -17.74
C LEU A 454 9.80 -3.31 -17.95
N LEU A 455 9.01 -3.85 -17.01
CA LEU A 455 7.56 -3.74 -17.02
C LEU A 455 7.12 -2.90 -15.83
N ALA A 456 6.55 -1.75 -16.10
CA ALA A 456 6.08 -0.77 -15.12
C ALA A 456 4.56 -0.70 -15.14
N GLY A 457 3.93 -1.02 -14.01
CA GLY A 457 2.51 -0.85 -13.78
C GLY A 457 2.20 0.56 -13.29
N HIS A 458 1.02 1.09 -13.62
CA HIS A 458 0.64 2.46 -13.33
C HIS A 458 -0.82 2.55 -12.86
N LYS A 459 -1.13 3.50 -11.97
CA LYS A 459 -2.48 3.69 -11.44
C LYS A 459 -3.52 4.05 -12.51
N ASN A 460 -3.10 4.55 -13.69
CA ASN A 460 -4.01 4.75 -14.82
C ASN A 460 -4.48 3.44 -15.51
N GLY A 461 -4.05 2.27 -15.03
CA GLY A 461 -4.41 0.97 -15.60
C GLY A 461 -3.55 0.52 -16.79
N THR A 462 -2.49 1.25 -17.13
CA THR A 462 -1.58 0.94 -18.24
C THR A 462 -0.32 0.21 -17.76
N VAL A 463 0.11 -0.78 -18.52
CA VAL A 463 1.45 -1.37 -18.41
C VAL A 463 2.37 -0.71 -19.45
N TYR A 464 3.52 -0.23 -19.01
CA TYR A 464 4.58 0.31 -19.84
C TYR A 464 5.74 -0.68 -19.93
N ALA A 465 6.12 -1.04 -21.15
CA ALA A 465 7.30 -1.85 -21.42
C ALA A 465 8.46 -0.95 -21.87
N LEU A 466 9.54 -0.93 -21.08
CA LEU A 466 10.63 0.01 -21.23
C LEU A 466 11.93 -0.75 -21.56
N ASP A 467 12.73 -0.21 -22.49
CA ASP A 467 14.05 -0.73 -22.82
C ASP A 467 15.10 -0.20 -21.83
N PRO A 468 15.67 -1.05 -20.94
CA PRO A 468 16.65 -0.58 -19.95
C PRO A 468 17.97 -0.10 -20.58
N ASP A 469 18.32 -0.61 -21.77
CA ASP A 469 19.57 -0.29 -22.47
C ASP A 469 19.45 0.93 -23.37
N ASN A 470 18.22 1.43 -23.59
CA ASN A 470 17.95 2.60 -24.43
C ASN A 470 17.18 3.70 -23.67
N LYS A 471 17.65 4.08 -22.46
CA LYS A 471 17.10 5.16 -21.63
C LYS A 471 15.58 5.07 -21.47
N ALA A 472 15.08 3.87 -21.19
CA ALA A 472 13.66 3.57 -21.02
C ALA A 472 12.80 3.97 -22.23
N GLU A 473 13.30 3.79 -23.48
CA GLU A 473 12.46 3.89 -24.66
C GLU A 473 11.26 2.92 -24.51
N VAL A 474 10.05 3.44 -24.74
CA VAL A 474 8.84 2.60 -24.68
C VAL A 474 8.80 1.66 -25.87
N ARG A 475 8.78 0.36 -25.60
CA ARG A 475 8.64 -0.69 -26.60
C ARG A 475 7.19 -0.94 -26.98
N TRP A 476 6.33 -0.98 -25.96
CA TRP A 476 4.88 -1.06 -26.11
C TRP A 476 4.19 -0.55 -24.84
N THR A 477 2.91 -0.22 -24.96
CA THR A 477 2.00 0.05 -23.84
C THR A 477 0.73 -0.77 -24.02
N THR A 478 0.11 -1.16 -22.91
CA THR A 478 -1.17 -1.87 -22.93
C THR A 478 -2.07 -1.34 -21.83
N ASP A 479 -3.21 -0.79 -22.23
CA ASP A 479 -4.27 -0.37 -21.30
C ASP A 479 -5.07 -1.60 -20.89
N VAL A 480 -5.11 -1.88 -19.60
CA VAL A 480 -5.76 -3.06 -19.01
C VAL A 480 -6.98 -2.68 -18.20
N GLY A 481 -6.89 -1.60 -17.45
CA GLY A 481 -7.95 -1.04 -16.61
C GLY A 481 -8.27 0.41 -16.97
N ARG A 482 -9.31 0.93 -16.34
CA ARG A 482 -9.74 2.33 -16.47
C ARG A 482 -8.86 3.30 -15.66
N GLY A 483 -8.35 2.81 -14.52
CA GLY A 483 -7.63 3.62 -13.54
C GLY A 483 -8.53 4.51 -12.70
N SER A 484 -8.00 4.94 -11.58
CA SER A 484 -8.55 5.96 -10.67
C SER A 484 -7.47 6.31 -9.63
N ILE A 485 -7.75 7.20 -8.68
CA ILE A 485 -6.84 7.53 -7.57
C ILE A 485 -6.34 6.26 -6.84
N GLN A 486 -7.22 5.29 -6.61
CA GLN A 486 -6.86 4.01 -6.01
C GLN A 486 -7.03 2.84 -6.98
N GLY A 487 -7.27 3.11 -8.25
CA GLY A 487 -7.50 2.10 -9.28
C GLY A 487 -6.28 1.77 -10.11
N GLY A 488 -6.52 1.04 -11.19
CA GLY A 488 -5.47 0.58 -12.08
C GLY A 488 -4.53 -0.42 -11.42
N ILE A 489 -3.23 -0.37 -11.75
CA ILE A 489 -2.20 -1.25 -11.19
C ILE A 489 -1.60 -0.57 -9.97
N HIS A 490 -1.89 -1.08 -8.77
CA HIS A 490 -1.58 -0.37 -7.53
C HIS A 490 -0.23 -0.82 -6.92
N PHE A 491 -0.13 -2.02 -6.29
CA PHE A 491 1.07 -2.39 -5.53
C PHE A 491 2.02 -3.35 -6.26
N GLY A 492 1.58 -4.15 -7.22
CA GLY A 492 2.54 -4.97 -7.94
C GLY A 492 1.97 -6.07 -8.83
N MET A 493 2.67 -6.26 -9.94
CA MET A 493 2.48 -7.33 -10.90
C MET A 493 3.36 -8.54 -10.57
N SER A 494 3.19 -9.64 -11.30
CA SER A 494 4.10 -10.78 -11.28
C SER A 494 4.36 -11.28 -12.70
N ALA A 495 5.55 -11.82 -12.96
CA ALA A 495 5.88 -12.41 -14.26
C ALA A 495 6.57 -13.76 -14.10
N ALA A 496 6.12 -14.73 -14.89
CA ALA A 496 6.74 -16.05 -15.06
C ALA A 496 7.21 -16.19 -16.52
N ASP A 497 8.50 -16.35 -16.74
CA ASP A 497 9.08 -16.27 -18.07
C ASP A 497 8.64 -14.98 -18.79
N THR A 498 7.96 -15.10 -19.93
CA THR A 498 7.42 -13.97 -20.70
C THR A 498 5.93 -13.72 -20.49
N GLN A 499 5.31 -14.38 -19.52
CA GLN A 499 3.91 -14.16 -19.17
C GLN A 499 3.79 -13.24 -17.97
N LEU A 500 3.18 -12.07 -18.17
CA LEU A 500 2.92 -11.07 -17.14
C LEU A 500 1.50 -11.24 -16.59
N TYR A 501 1.35 -11.16 -15.27
CA TYR A 501 0.06 -11.13 -14.56
C TYR A 501 -0.16 -9.75 -13.97
N VAL A 502 -1.25 -9.12 -14.39
CA VAL A 502 -1.59 -7.72 -14.09
C VAL A 502 -2.84 -7.68 -13.23
N PRO A 503 -2.72 -7.30 -11.96
CA PRO A 503 -3.87 -7.04 -11.11
C PRO A 503 -4.46 -5.67 -11.44
N ILE A 504 -5.78 -5.57 -11.52
CA ILE A 504 -6.51 -4.33 -11.72
C ILE A 504 -7.46 -4.11 -10.55
N ASN A 505 -7.37 -2.94 -9.96
CA ASN A 505 -8.24 -2.51 -8.88
C ASN A 505 -9.53 -1.87 -9.45
N ASP A 506 -9.42 -0.74 -10.14
CA ASP A 506 -10.53 0.02 -10.75
C ASP A 506 -11.70 0.31 -9.79
N MET A 507 -11.40 0.39 -8.48
CA MET A 507 -12.38 0.42 -7.40
C MET A 507 -13.22 1.69 -7.42
N ASN A 508 -12.59 2.86 -7.52
CA ASN A 508 -13.30 4.12 -7.40
C ASN A 508 -14.00 4.49 -8.71
N ASN A 509 -15.23 4.96 -8.58
CA ASN A 509 -15.97 5.56 -9.69
C ASN A 509 -15.84 7.10 -9.73
N THR A 510 -14.86 7.65 -9.00
CA THR A 510 -14.57 9.08 -8.97
C THR A 510 -13.07 9.35 -9.03
N ARG A 511 -12.72 10.53 -9.55
CA ARG A 511 -11.38 11.09 -9.53
C ARG A 511 -11.50 12.60 -9.35
N ASN A 512 -11.01 13.15 -8.23
CA ASN A 512 -11.12 14.58 -7.86
C ASN A 512 -12.54 15.15 -8.03
N GLY A 513 -13.57 14.34 -7.69
CA GLY A 513 -14.98 14.72 -7.90
C GLY A 513 -15.54 14.40 -9.29
N ASP A 514 -14.69 14.06 -10.28
CA ASP A 514 -15.16 13.63 -11.59
C ASP A 514 -15.68 12.19 -11.54
N TYR A 515 -16.86 11.98 -12.12
CA TYR A 515 -17.44 10.64 -12.24
C TYR A 515 -16.72 9.83 -13.32
N LEU A 516 -16.30 8.60 -12.96
CA LEU A 516 -15.71 7.63 -13.87
C LEU A 516 -16.76 6.57 -14.23
N ASP A 517 -16.86 6.27 -15.53
CA ASP A 517 -17.82 5.29 -16.03
C ASP A 517 -17.54 3.88 -15.47
N PRO A 518 -18.43 3.30 -14.64
CA PRO A 518 -18.24 1.98 -14.05
C PRO A 518 -18.27 0.85 -15.10
N GLU A 519 -18.88 1.05 -16.28
CA GLU A 519 -18.90 0.04 -17.35
C GLU A 519 -17.50 -0.18 -17.96
N GLN A 520 -16.60 0.78 -17.79
CA GLN A 520 -15.21 0.67 -18.24
C GLN A 520 -14.28 0.02 -17.20
N ALA A 521 -14.73 -0.16 -15.97
CA ALA A 521 -13.97 -0.83 -14.93
C ALA A 521 -13.72 -2.30 -15.30
N ARG A 522 -12.49 -2.76 -15.04
CA ARG A 522 -12.07 -4.13 -15.32
C ARG A 522 -11.36 -4.77 -14.11
N PRO A 523 -11.99 -4.71 -12.91
CA PRO A 523 -11.36 -5.25 -11.71
C PRO A 523 -11.07 -6.74 -11.85
N GLY A 524 -9.92 -7.19 -11.38
CA GLY A 524 -9.53 -8.59 -11.45
C GLY A 524 -8.12 -8.83 -11.94
N ILE A 525 -7.87 -10.01 -12.50
CA ILE A 525 -6.56 -10.45 -12.98
C ILE A 525 -6.52 -10.59 -14.49
N HIS A 526 -5.45 -10.11 -15.09
CA HIS A 526 -5.24 -10.13 -16.54
C HIS A 526 -3.86 -10.69 -16.86
N SER A 527 -3.68 -11.25 -18.04
CA SER A 527 -2.38 -11.74 -18.49
C SER A 527 -1.97 -11.13 -19.83
N ILE A 528 -0.70 -10.74 -19.93
CA ILE A 528 -0.10 -10.09 -21.10
C ILE A 528 1.17 -10.86 -21.49
N ASP A 529 1.41 -10.98 -22.80
CA ASP A 529 2.67 -11.42 -23.36
C ASP A 529 3.69 -10.27 -23.27
N ALA A 530 4.73 -10.44 -22.48
CA ALA A 530 5.75 -9.43 -22.23
C ALA A 530 6.56 -9.05 -23.47
N ASN A 531 6.67 -9.94 -24.49
CA ASN A 531 7.36 -9.61 -25.75
C ASN A 531 6.58 -8.61 -26.59
N THR A 532 5.25 -8.71 -26.58
CA THR A 532 4.40 -8.02 -27.57
C THR A 532 3.42 -7.03 -26.96
N GLY A 533 3.19 -7.07 -25.64
CA GLY A 533 2.12 -6.33 -24.97
C GLY A 533 0.72 -6.85 -25.24
N LYS A 534 0.59 -8.01 -25.92
CA LYS A 534 -0.72 -8.55 -26.24
C LYS A 534 -1.41 -9.15 -25.04
N LEU A 535 -2.66 -8.75 -24.79
CA LEU A 535 -3.54 -9.39 -23.80
C LEU A 535 -3.78 -10.86 -24.21
N LEU A 536 -3.45 -11.78 -23.30
CA LEU A 536 -3.63 -13.24 -23.49
C LEU A 536 -4.99 -13.68 -23.00
N TRP A 537 -5.35 -13.28 -21.77
CA TRP A 537 -6.65 -13.55 -21.17
C TRP A 537 -6.97 -12.50 -20.09
N SER A 538 -8.24 -12.43 -19.71
CA SER A 538 -8.75 -11.58 -18.62
C SER A 538 -9.73 -12.38 -17.77
N ASN A 539 -9.60 -12.29 -16.45
CA ASN A 539 -10.60 -12.72 -15.50
C ASN A 539 -11.12 -11.49 -14.75
N VAL A 540 -12.15 -10.85 -15.32
CA VAL A 540 -12.81 -9.70 -14.72
C VAL A 540 -13.79 -10.21 -13.68
N GLN A 541 -13.67 -9.74 -12.44
CA GLN A 541 -14.53 -10.16 -11.34
C GLN A 541 -15.85 -9.39 -11.37
N SER A 542 -16.92 -10.08 -11.04
CA SER A 542 -18.21 -9.44 -10.74
C SER A 542 -18.25 -9.03 -9.27
N ASN A 543 -18.99 -7.97 -8.96
CA ASN A 543 -19.28 -7.59 -7.59
C ASN A 543 -19.96 -8.76 -6.85
N VAL A 544 -19.37 -9.22 -5.77
CA VAL A 544 -19.90 -10.32 -4.92
C VAL A 544 -20.42 -9.82 -3.58
N CYS A 545 -20.38 -8.52 -3.35
CA CYS A 545 -20.72 -7.90 -2.08
C CYS A 545 -22.22 -7.57 -1.95
N TYR A 546 -23.01 -7.76 -3.01
CA TYR A 546 -24.48 -7.76 -3.02
C TYR A 546 -25.14 -6.68 -2.15
N ASP A 547 -24.96 -5.41 -2.50
CA ASP A 547 -25.66 -4.26 -1.88
C ASP A 547 -25.50 -4.09 -0.34
N GLU A 548 -24.67 -4.89 0.30
CA GLU A 548 -24.44 -4.77 1.75
C GLU A 548 -23.42 -3.69 2.09
N ASP A 549 -22.53 -3.32 1.13
CA ASP A 549 -21.53 -2.28 1.32
C ASP A 549 -21.29 -1.47 0.03
N GLU A 550 -21.45 -0.17 0.14
CA GLU A 550 -21.32 0.81 -0.95
C GLU A 550 -19.93 0.81 -1.62
N PHE A 551 -18.91 0.22 -0.96
CA PHE A 551 -17.52 0.20 -1.41
C PHE A 551 -16.94 -1.20 -1.62
N CYS A 552 -17.71 -2.25 -1.52
CA CYS A 552 -17.21 -3.59 -1.75
C CYS A 552 -16.93 -3.82 -3.24
N ASP A 553 -15.65 -3.89 -3.59
CA ASP A 553 -15.18 -4.08 -4.96
C ASP A 553 -14.33 -5.36 -5.04
N PRO A 554 -14.54 -6.21 -6.02
CA PRO A 554 -13.76 -7.42 -6.22
C PRO A 554 -12.36 -7.16 -6.80
N GLY A 555 -11.95 -5.90 -6.93
CA GLY A 555 -10.67 -5.50 -7.50
C GLY A 555 -9.45 -6.03 -6.76
N ILE A 556 -8.30 -5.94 -7.40
CA ILE A 556 -7.03 -6.39 -6.83
C ILE A 556 -6.12 -5.18 -6.67
N SER A 557 -5.98 -4.70 -5.44
CA SER A 557 -5.02 -3.67 -5.06
C SER A 557 -3.67 -4.30 -4.65
N SER A 558 -3.70 -5.44 -3.97
CA SER A 558 -2.50 -6.13 -3.48
C SER A 558 -1.63 -6.64 -4.63
N PRO A 559 -0.30 -6.77 -4.43
CA PRO A 559 0.56 -7.39 -5.41
C PRO A 559 0.24 -8.88 -5.53
N VAL A 560 0.36 -9.40 -6.76
CA VAL A 560 0.14 -10.82 -7.05
C VAL A 560 1.45 -11.60 -7.03
N THR A 561 1.38 -12.90 -6.83
CA THR A 561 2.55 -13.80 -6.85
C THR A 561 2.25 -15.02 -7.69
N SER A 562 3.14 -15.34 -8.63
CA SER A 562 3.01 -16.51 -9.50
C SER A 562 3.90 -17.67 -9.07
N ILE A 563 3.45 -18.87 -9.39
CA ILE A 563 4.20 -20.13 -9.33
C ILE A 563 4.06 -20.81 -10.68
N PRO A 564 4.80 -21.90 -10.97
CA PRO A 564 4.58 -22.66 -12.18
C PRO A 564 3.12 -23.09 -12.35
N GLY A 565 2.46 -22.57 -13.38
CA GLY A 565 1.09 -22.89 -13.75
C GLY A 565 -0.03 -22.18 -13.01
N ALA A 566 0.26 -21.31 -12.03
CA ALA A 566 -0.78 -20.55 -11.33
C ALA A 566 -0.33 -19.16 -10.87
N VAL A 567 -1.28 -18.25 -10.63
CA VAL A 567 -1.08 -16.95 -10.00
C VAL A 567 -2.06 -16.77 -8.84
N PHE A 568 -1.56 -16.24 -7.71
CA PHE A 568 -2.32 -15.99 -6.51
C PHE A 568 -2.52 -14.49 -6.28
N ALA A 569 -3.72 -14.12 -5.86
CA ALA A 569 -4.12 -12.74 -5.59
C ALA A 569 -4.97 -12.63 -4.33
N GLY A 570 -4.73 -11.60 -3.53
CA GLY A 570 -5.64 -11.12 -2.49
C GLY A 570 -6.54 -10.03 -3.06
N HIS A 571 -7.83 -10.14 -2.85
CA HIS A 571 -8.84 -9.22 -3.39
C HIS A 571 -9.38 -8.26 -2.34
N LEU A 572 -9.92 -7.13 -2.79
CA LEU A 572 -10.56 -6.15 -1.89
C LEU A 572 -11.89 -6.65 -1.29
N ASP A 573 -12.51 -7.66 -1.91
CA ASP A 573 -13.70 -8.35 -1.38
C ASP A 573 -13.39 -9.36 -0.26
N GLY A 574 -12.14 -9.44 0.18
CA GLY A 574 -11.71 -10.32 1.28
C GLY A 574 -11.45 -11.78 0.88
N PHE A 575 -11.44 -12.09 -0.41
CA PHE A 575 -11.08 -13.42 -0.90
C PHE A 575 -9.63 -13.51 -1.36
N VAL A 576 -8.97 -14.60 -1.00
CA VAL A 576 -7.74 -15.04 -1.66
C VAL A 576 -8.13 -15.98 -2.79
N ARG A 577 -7.59 -15.73 -3.99
CA ARG A 577 -7.89 -16.55 -5.17
C ARG A 577 -6.63 -17.02 -5.87
N ALA A 578 -6.70 -18.22 -6.47
CA ALA A 578 -5.67 -18.75 -7.35
C ALA A 578 -6.26 -19.01 -8.74
N TYR A 579 -5.53 -18.60 -9.77
CA TYR A 579 -5.96 -18.70 -11.17
C TYR A 579 -4.95 -19.48 -11.99
N ALA A 580 -5.44 -20.26 -12.96
CA ALA A 580 -4.60 -20.97 -13.91
C ALA A 580 -3.82 -19.98 -14.80
N SER A 581 -2.51 -20.18 -14.93
CA SER A 581 -1.66 -19.36 -15.79
C SER A 581 -2.06 -19.39 -17.26
N GLU A 582 -2.56 -20.54 -17.73
CA GLU A 582 -2.85 -20.77 -19.15
C GLU A 582 -4.03 -19.92 -19.64
N ASN A 583 -5.10 -19.80 -18.84
CA ASN A 583 -6.39 -19.25 -19.31
C ASN A 583 -7.10 -18.34 -18.30
N GLY A 584 -6.53 -18.16 -17.09
CA GLY A 584 -7.14 -17.34 -16.03
C GLY A 584 -8.33 -18.00 -15.34
N GLU A 585 -8.56 -19.32 -15.51
CA GLU A 585 -9.63 -20.04 -14.83
C GLU A 585 -9.37 -20.06 -13.31
N LEU A 586 -10.44 -19.85 -12.51
CA LEU A 586 -10.36 -19.93 -11.06
C LEU A 586 -10.10 -21.38 -10.62
N LEU A 587 -8.97 -21.62 -9.98
CA LEU A 587 -8.57 -22.92 -9.44
C LEU A 587 -9.04 -23.13 -7.99
N TRP A 588 -9.03 -22.04 -7.21
CA TRP A 588 -9.32 -22.08 -5.77
C TRP A 588 -9.61 -20.68 -5.25
N GLN A 589 -10.44 -20.62 -4.19
CA GLN A 589 -10.66 -19.40 -3.43
C GLN A 589 -10.90 -19.71 -1.95
N PHE A 590 -10.55 -18.74 -1.10
CA PHE A 590 -10.76 -18.82 0.33
C PHE A 590 -11.30 -17.48 0.85
N ASP A 591 -12.40 -17.52 1.60
CA ASP A 591 -13.01 -16.36 2.26
C ASP A 591 -12.31 -16.11 3.60
N THR A 592 -11.68 -14.95 3.74
CA THR A 592 -10.96 -14.56 4.95
C THR A 592 -11.82 -13.80 5.96
N ARG A 593 -12.97 -13.27 5.56
CA ARG A 593 -13.84 -12.38 6.34
C ARG A 593 -14.49 -13.00 7.59
N PRO A 594 -14.88 -14.30 7.60
CA PRO A 594 -15.50 -14.87 8.79
C PRO A 594 -14.62 -14.76 10.03
N GLU A 595 -15.26 -14.47 11.17
CA GLU A 595 -14.63 -14.46 12.48
C GLU A 595 -13.86 -15.76 12.76
N ARG A 596 -12.64 -15.61 13.26
CA ARG A 596 -11.77 -16.72 13.68
C ARG A 596 -11.02 -16.40 14.97
N VAL A 597 -10.81 -17.42 15.77
CA VAL A 597 -9.88 -17.32 16.90
C VAL A 597 -8.49 -17.67 16.38
N GLY A 598 -7.58 -16.70 16.43
CA GLY A 598 -6.19 -16.91 16.03
C GLY A 598 -5.46 -17.88 16.97
N VAL A 599 -4.33 -18.44 16.51
CA VAL A 599 -3.45 -19.31 17.34
C VAL A 599 -2.92 -18.57 18.58
N ASN A 600 -2.93 -17.25 18.56
CA ASN A 600 -2.60 -16.39 19.69
C ASN A 600 -3.79 -16.14 20.66
N GLY A 601 -4.93 -16.78 20.45
CA GLY A 601 -6.12 -16.65 21.31
C GLY A 601 -6.89 -15.34 21.11
N VAL A 602 -6.48 -14.50 20.17
CA VAL A 602 -7.18 -13.27 19.80
C VAL A 602 -8.22 -13.60 18.74
N THR A 603 -9.44 -13.10 18.91
CA THR A 603 -10.49 -13.17 17.89
C THR A 603 -10.32 -12.03 16.90
N GLY A 604 -10.39 -12.33 15.61
CA GLY A 604 -10.26 -11.35 14.55
C GLY A 604 -11.00 -11.78 13.28
N TYR A 605 -11.05 -10.87 12.35
CA TYR A 605 -11.67 -11.04 11.04
C TYR A 605 -10.61 -10.75 9.96
N GLY A 606 -10.70 -11.41 8.82
CA GLY A 606 -10.05 -10.92 7.62
C GLY A 606 -10.93 -9.89 6.92
N GLY A 607 -10.48 -9.41 5.80
CA GLY A 607 -11.22 -8.41 5.01
C GLY A 607 -10.46 -8.06 3.74
N SER A 608 -10.65 -6.84 3.25
CA SER A 608 -9.96 -6.35 2.06
C SER A 608 -8.46 -6.55 2.14
N MET A 609 -7.83 -6.91 1.02
CA MET A 609 -6.38 -7.10 0.94
C MET A 609 -5.75 -6.03 0.06
N SER A 610 -4.86 -5.24 0.65
CA SER A 610 -4.12 -4.17 -0.02
C SER A 610 -2.75 -3.98 0.62
N GLY A 611 -1.75 -3.64 -0.18
CA GLY A 611 -0.37 -3.43 0.27
C GLY A 611 0.46 -4.70 0.29
N ALA A 612 0.07 -5.72 1.04
CA ALA A 612 0.76 -7.02 1.11
C ALA A 612 0.19 -8.02 0.09
N GLY A 613 1.06 -8.83 -0.50
CA GLY A 613 0.68 -9.93 -1.40
C GLY A 613 0.99 -11.30 -0.83
N PRO A 614 0.54 -12.38 -1.47
CA PRO A 614 0.84 -13.74 -1.05
C PRO A 614 2.35 -14.03 -1.07
N ALA A 615 2.88 -14.68 -0.03
CA ALA A 615 4.15 -15.38 -0.05
C ALA A 615 3.88 -16.88 -0.19
N ILE A 616 4.48 -17.53 -1.20
CA ILE A 616 4.23 -18.94 -1.51
C ILE A 616 5.54 -19.70 -1.36
N VAL A 617 5.61 -20.52 -0.31
CA VAL A 617 6.85 -21.16 0.16
C VAL A 617 6.54 -22.50 0.82
N ASP A 618 7.31 -23.54 0.49
CA ASP A 618 7.25 -24.87 1.11
C ASP A 618 5.81 -25.43 1.24
N GLY A 619 5.00 -25.29 0.17
CA GLY A 619 3.61 -25.75 0.15
C GLY A 619 2.63 -24.86 0.93
N HIS A 620 3.06 -23.71 1.42
CA HIS A 620 2.23 -22.76 2.16
C HIS A 620 1.93 -21.52 1.33
N VAL A 621 0.73 -20.99 1.49
CA VAL A 621 0.31 -19.65 1.03
C VAL A 621 0.13 -18.80 2.28
N VAL A 622 1.01 -17.83 2.49
CA VAL A 622 0.98 -16.90 3.62
C VAL A 622 0.52 -15.54 3.13
N ILE A 623 -0.53 -14.99 3.71
CA ILE A 623 -1.09 -13.69 3.31
C ILE A 623 -1.65 -12.95 4.50
N ASN A 624 -1.52 -11.64 4.49
CA ASN A 624 -2.22 -10.74 5.39
C ASN A 624 -3.61 -10.41 4.82
N SER A 625 -4.61 -10.34 5.69
CA SER A 625 -5.97 -9.98 5.32
C SER A 625 -6.56 -9.01 6.34
N GLY A 626 -7.31 -8.03 5.86
CA GLY A 626 -7.89 -6.95 6.65
C GLY A 626 -7.24 -5.59 6.35
N TYR A 627 -8.01 -4.67 5.76
CA TYR A 627 -7.58 -3.29 5.51
C TYR A 627 -8.81 -2.38 5.53
N GLY A 628 -9.13 -1.87 6.73
CA GLY A 628 -10.37 -1.16 7.03
C GLY A 628 -10.69 0.08 6.19
N LEU A 629 -9.71 0.63 5.43
CA LEU A 629 -9.98 1.73 4.48
C LEU A 629 -10.85 1.31 3.28
N TYR A 630 -11.08 0.02 3.08
CA TYR A 630 -11.84 -0.51 1.95
C TYR A 630 -13.11 -1.26 2.39
N ASN A 631 -13.70 -0.87 3.53
CA ASN A 631 -15.02 -1.27 4.03
C ASN A 631 -15.29 -2.74 4.36
N HIS A 632 -14.30 -3.57 4.55
CA HIS A 632 -14.49 -4.74 5.38
C HIS A 632 -13.60 -4.56 6.61
N GLU A 633 -14.16 -3.91 7.64
CA GLU A 633 -13.49 -3.77 8.92
C GLU A 633 -13.20 -5.17 9.50
N PRO A 634 -11.97 -5.42 9.96
CA PRO A 634 -11.65 -6.64 10.68
C PRO A 634 -12.31 -6.69 12.05
#